data_6e9a2a2d948767ed02b9ebfbff73e5ac
#
_entry.id   6e9a2a2d948767ed02b9ebfbff73e5ac
#
_cell.length_a   1.000
_cell.length_b   1.000
_cell.length_c   1.000
_cell.angle_alpha   90.00
_cell.angle_beta   90.00
_cell.angle_gamma   90.00
#
_symmetry.space_group_name_H-M   'P 1'
#
loop_
_entity.id
_entity.type
_entity.pdbx_description
1 polymer ?
#
loop_
_entity_poly.entity_id
_entity_poly.type
_entity_poly.pdbx_seq_one_letter_code
_entity_poly.pdbx_strand_id
1 'polypeptide(L)'
;PAVSLSDEERARQQRWTPLRVTIWILISAIAGLGWWMLAVRRGETVNGIWFVFAAIGSYFIGYRFYAKYIQDKLVHPDDSRATPAEYDYNGRDFVPTDRRILYGHHFAAIAGAGPLVGPVLSAQMGYLPSTIWIIVGVILAGAVQDYLVLVISMRRGGRSLGQMAREELGRFGGIAALIATLTIMLIIVAILAMVVVNSLAASSWGVWSVGLTIPIALLMGFYLRYLRPGKVFEVSIIGIVLLVLAIASGAWIENTAVASALHLSKPFLAWAIIIYGFIAAVLPVWMLLAPRDYLSTFMKVGVIAMLAISIVIVRPVINVPAMTVYATNGAGPVFSGKLFPFLFVTIACGALSGFHATISSGTTPKLIEKESQARLIGYGGMLMESFVAIMALVAALSVDRGIYFAMNSPAGATGNTVKSAIAYVNSLGLSGVHANANTLTTTAKLVGETSIVSRTGGAPTLAVGLATIMHKIFGGEAMMSFWYHFAIMFEALFILTSVDAGTRVARFMLSDALGNFWPRLKDHSWKVGSWLTTAIMVAGWGSIPVSYTHLRAHETREDL
;
A
#
# COMPACT_ATOMS: atom_id res chain seq x y z
N PRO A 1 25.37 26.65 -1.87
CA PRO A 1 24.51 27.73 -2.34
C PRO A 1 23.77 27.25 -3.57
N ALA A 2 22.43 27.08 -3.45
CA ALA A 2 21.58 26.79 -4.60
C ALA A 2 21.57 28.03 -5.48
N VAL A 3 22.10 27.91 -6.70
CA VAL A 3 21.99 28.95 -7.72
C VAL A 3 20.51 29.13 -8.03
N SER A 4 19.93 30.25 -7.60
CA SER A 4 18.56 30.62 -7.98
C SER A 4 18.56 30.86 -9.48
N LEU A 5 17.80 30.01 -10.21
CA LEU A 5 17.57 30.24 -11.64
C LEU A 5 16.98 31.64 -11.84
N SER A 6 17.51 32.39 -12.81
CA SER A 6 16.96 33.69 -13.17
C SER A 6 15.52 33.54 -13.66
N ASP A 7 14.72 34.62 -13.57
CA ASP A 7 13.33 34.58 -14.03
C ASP A 7 13.22 34.26 -15.51
N GLU A 8 14.22 34.61 -16.31
CA GLU A 8 14.33 34.20 -17.71
C GLU A 8 14.58 32.70 -17.90
N GLU A 9 15.40 32.07 -17.07
CA GLU A 9 15.62 30.62 -17.09
C GLU A 9 14.37 29.86 -16.64
N ARG A 10 13.65 30.36 -15.64
CA ARG A 10 12.32 29.84 -15.24
C ARG A 10 11.31 29.97 -16.36
N ALA A 11 11.27 31.10 -17.07
CA ALA A 11 10.39 31.32 -18.21
C ALA A 11 10.73 30.43 -19.40
N ARG A 12 12.02 30.17 -19.67
CA ARG A 12 12.47 29.22 -20.71
C ARG A 12 12.08 27.77 -20.36
N GLN A 13 12.20 27.35 -19.11
CA GLN A 13 11.75 26.02 -18.67
C GLN A 13 10.23 25.84 -18.76
N GLN A 14 9.46 26.90 -18.70
CA GLN A 14 7.99 26.86 -18.79
C GLN A 14 7.46 26.97 -20.24
N ARG A 15 8.28 27.33 -21.22
CA ARG A 15 7.84 27.46 -22.62
C ARG A 15 7.41 26.11 -23.19
N TRP A 16 6.24 26.09 -23.80
CA TRP A 16 5.73 24.96 -24.57
C TRP A 16 6.53 24.84 -25.88
N THR A 17 7.39 23.82 -25.95
CA THR A 17 8.04 23.45 -27.19
C THR A 17 7.13 22.56 -28.02
N PRO A 18 7.24 22.55 -29.39
CA PRO A 18 6.46 21.64 -30.23
C PRO A 18 6.56 20.18 -29.77
N LEU A 19 7.74 19.71 -29.38
CA LEU A 19 7.95 18.37 -28.84
C LEU A 19 7.15 18.12 -27.56
N ARG A 20 7.15 19.07 -26.62
CA ARG A 20 6.35 18.96 -25.38
C ARG A 20 4.86 18.91 -25.67
N VAL A 21 4.38 19.75 -26.60
CA VAL A 21 2.97 19.73 -27.02
C VAL A 21 2.61 18.36 -27.60
N THR A 22 3.43 17.84 -28.52
CA THR A 22 3.21 16.51 -29.12
C THR A 22 3.16 15.40 -28.08
N ILE A 23 4.10 15.37 -27.12
CA ILE A 23 4.12 14.39 -26.04
C ILE A 23 2.81 14.45 -25.23
N TRP A 24 2.32 15.64 -24.87
CA TRP A 24 1.08 15.77 -24.09
C TRP A 24 -0.17 15.42 -24.89
N ILE A 25 -0.19 15.69 -26.21
CA ILE A 25 -1.26 15.21 -27.09
C ILE A 25 -1.27 13.69 -27.13
N LEU A 26 -0.11 13.04 -27.27
CA LEU A 26 -0.01 11.57 -27.26
C LEU A 26 -0.47 10.97 -25.92
N ILE A 27 -0.04 11.53 -24.79
CA ILE A 27 -0.49 11.09 -23.44
C ILE A 27 -2.00 11.23 -23.31
N SER A 28 -2.57 12.36 -23.76
CA SER A 28 -4.02 12.60 -23.71
C SER A 28 -4.79 11.65 -24.63
N ALA A 29 -4.25 11.35 -25.82
CA ALA A 29 -4.85 10.39 -26.75
C ALA A 29 -4.84 8.96 -26.17
N ILE A 30 -3.74 8.53 -25.54
CA ILE A 30 -3.62 7.23 -24.88
C ILE A 30 -4.61 7.13 -23.72
N ALA A 31 -4.70 8.16 -22.87
CA ALA A 31 -5.67 8.20 -21.78
C ALA A 31 -7.11 8.15 -22.30
N GLY A 32 -7.43 8.98 -23.31
CA GLY A 32 -8.76 9.02 -23.93
C GLY A 32 -9.15 7.70 -24.57
N LEU A 33 -8.22 7.06 -25.29
CA LEU A 33 -8.43 5.73 -25.86
C LEU A 33 -8.67 4.66 -24.79
N GLY A 34 -7.88 4.69 -23.70
CA GLY A 34 -8.08 3.78 -22.56
C GLY A 34 -9.48 3.93 -21.98
N TRP A 35 -9.92 5.15 -21.67
CA TRP A 35 -11.25 5.42 -21.15
C TRP A 35 -12.36 5.08 -22.15
N TRP A 36 -12.18 5.38 -23.43
CA TRP A 36 -13.13 5.00 -24.48
C TRP A 36 -13.36 3.49 -24.51
N MET A 37 -12.27 2.72 -24.50
CA MET A 37 -12.37 1.26 -24.54
C MET A 37 -13.03 0.68 -23.28
N LEU A 38 -12.82 1.27 -22.11
CA LEU A 38 -13.44 0.84 -20.85
C LEU A 38 -14.94 1.22 -20.77
N ALA A 39 -15.32 2.37 -21.27
CA ALA A 39 -16.66 2.94 -21.07
C ALA A 39 -17.65 2.60 -22.21
N VAL A 40 -17.21 2.55 -23.45
CA VAL A 40 -18.11 2.52 -24.63
C VAL A 40 -18.36 1.12 -25.15
N ARG A 41 -17.42 0.18 -25.00
CA ARG A 41 -17.63 -1.21 -25.46
C ARG A 41 -18.57 -1.98 -24.54
N ARG A 42 -19.84 -1.87 -24.82
CA ARG A 42 -20.89 -2.64 -24.14
C ARG A 42 -21.02 -4.03 -24.79
N GLY A 43 -20.75 -5.09 -24.02
CA GLY A 43 -20.97 -6.48 -24.45
C GLY A 43 -19.76 -7.17 -25.10
N GLU A 44 -18.64 -6.49 -25.33
CA GLU A 44 -17.39 -7.11 -25.75
C GLU A 44 -16.44 -7.30 -24.57
N THR A 45 -15.56 -8.31 -24.67
CA THR A 45 -14.53 -8.55 -23.67
C THR A 45 -13.50 -7.39 -23.67
N VAL A 46 -13.24 -6.82 -22.48
CA VAL A 46 -12.27 -5.76 -22.30
C VAL A 46 -10.91 -6.37 -21.96
N ASN A 47 -9.82 -5.78 -22.43
CA ASN A 47 -8.47 -6.21 -22.10
C ASN A 47 -7.87 -5.38 -20.96
N GLY A 48 -7.04 -5.99 -20.12
CA GLY A 48 -6.34 -5.34 -19.02
C GLY A 48 -5.46 -4.16 -19.43
N ILE A 49 -4.98 -4.12 -20.68
CA ILE A 49 -4.15 -3.02 -21.20
C ILE A 49 -4.84 -1.64 -21.11
N TRP A 50 -6.16 -1.59 -21.28
CA TRP A 50 -6.90 -0.33 -21.26
C TRP A 50 -6.94 0.32 -19.89
N PHE A 51 -6.91 -0.49 -18.81
CA PHE A 51 -6.79 0.01 -17.44
C PHE A 51 -5.44 0.67 -17.21
N VAL A 52 -4.36 0.06 -17.73
CA VAL A 52 -3.01 0.62 -17.64
C VAL A 52 -2.93 1.96 -18.36
N PHE A 53 -3.47 2.05 -19.57
CA PHE A 53 -3.44 3.28 -20.37
C PHE A 53 -4.33 4.39 -19.77
N ALA A 54 -5.53 4.05 -19.32
CA ALA A 54 -6.41 4.99 -18.63
C ALA A 54 -5.74 5.56 -17.37
N ALA A 55 -5.15 4.69 -16.53
CA ALA A 55 -4.51 5.11 -15.29
C ALA A 55 -3.26 5.97 -15.55
N ILE A 56 -2.29 5.46 -16.29
CA ILE A 56 -1.02 6.16 -16.53
C ILE A 56 -1.27 7.52 -17.21
N GLY A 57 -2.08 7.54 -18.27
CA GLY A 57 -2.36 8.78 -18.98
C GLY A 57 -3.07 9.81 -18.09
N SER A 58 -4.09 9.39 -17.33
CA SER A 58 -4.82 10.27 -16.42
C SER A 58 -3.92 10.79 -15.29
N TYR A 59 -3.03 9.94 -14.74
CA TYR A 59 -2.12 10.35 -13.66
C TYR A 59 -1.07 11.35 -14.12
N PHE A 60 -0.50 11.16 -15.31
CA PHE A 60 0.42 12.15 -15.88
C PHE A 60 -0.26 13.49 -16.10
N ILE A 61 -1.48 13.49 -16.63
CA ILE A 61 -2.29 14.71 -16.83
C ILE A 61 -2.59 15.36 -15.48
N GLY A 62 -3.07 14.59 -14.51
CA GLY A 62 -3.39 15.08 -13.15
C GLY A 62 -2.17 15.70 -12.48
N TYR A 63 -1.03 15.02 -12.49
CA TYR A 63 0.21 15.52 -11.88
C TYR A 63 0.74 16.77 -12.58
N ARG A 64 0.71 16.80 -13.93
CA ARG A 64 1.29 17.91 -14.70
C ARG A 64 0.45 19.17 -14.65
N PHE A 65 -0.87 19.04 -14.71
CA PHE A 65 -1.77 20.18 -14.83
C PHE A 65 -2.45 20.49 -13.50
N TYR A 66 -3.16 19.55 -12.93
CA TYR A 66 -3.97 19.79 -11.73
C TYR A 66 -3.12 19.96 -10.47
N ALA A 67 -2.16 19.07 -10.20
CA ALA A 67 -1.25 19.23 -9.07
C ALA A 67 -0.40 20.50 -9.19
N LYS A 68 0.00 20.85 -10.43
CA LYS A 68 0.72 22.10 -10.67
C LYS A 68 -0.17 23.32 -10.43
N TYR A 69 -1.42 23.27 -10.85
CA TYR A 69 -2.39 24.34 -10.57
C TYR A 69 -2.54 24.56 -9.04
N ILE A 70 -2.71 23.50 -8.27
CA ILE A 70 -2.78 23.56 -6.81
C ILE A 70 -1.49 24.15 -6.24
N GLN A 71 -0.33 23.70 -6.71
CA GLN A 71 0.96 24.25 -6.28
C GLN A 71 1.08 25.75 -6.52
N ASP A 72 0.73 26.20 -7.73
CA ASP A 72 0.97 27.56 -8.19
C ASP A 72 -0.11 28.54 -7.67
N LYS A 73 -1.32 28.07 -7.36
CA LYS A 73 -2.47 28.91 -6.97
C LYS A 73 -2.84 28.85 -5.49
N LEU A 74 -2.52 27.75 -4.82
CA LEU A 74 -2.92 27.55 -3.42
C LEU A 74 -1.71 27.44 -2.48
N VAL A 75 -0.69 26.65 -2.87
CA VAL A 75 0.43 26.33 -1.98
C VAL A 75 1.51 27.40 -2.00
N HIS A 76 1.91 27.87 -3.18
CA HIS A 76 3.03 28.81 -3.37
C HIS A 76 4.26 28.39 -2.55
N PRO A 77 4.94 27.26 -2.91
CA PRO A 77 6.07 26.76 -2.14
C PRO A 77 7.24 27.74 -2.17
N ASP A 78 7.83 27.96 -1.01
CA ASP A 78 8.97 28.83 -0.81
C ASP A 78 10.16 28.03 -0.24
N ASP A 79 11.13 27.73 -1.06
CA ASP A 79 12.32 26.95 -0.68
C ASP A 79 13.33 27.71 0.16
N SER A 80 13.14 29.03 0.37
CA SER A 80 13.93 29.84 1.31
C SER A 80 13.45 29.66 2.76
N ARG A 81 12.21 29.17 2.95
CA ARG A 81 11.66 28.87 4.26
C ARG A 81 12.25 27.59 4.81
N ALA A 82 12.85 27.68 6.01
CA ALA A 82 13.33 26.49 6.72
C ALA A 82 12.19 25.52 7.04
N THR A 83 12.41 24.24 6.87
CA THR A 83 11.47 23.17 7.19
C THR A 83 11.65 22.68 8.63
N PRO A 84 10.67 21.97 9.21
CA PRO A 84 10.82 21.36 10.54
C PRO A 84 12.04 20.42 10.63
N ALA A 85 12.39 19.75 9.54
CA ALA A 85 13.59 18.91 9.48
C ALA A 85 14.87 19.69 9.73
N GLU A 86 14.91 20.97 9.37
CA GLU A 86 16.08 21.85 9.53
C GLU A 86 16.09 22.55 10.90
N TYR A 87 15.00 23.24 11.28
CA TYR A 87 15.01 24.09 12.49
C TYR A 87 14.75 23.31 13.79
N ASP A 88 14.05 22.17 13.75
CA ASP A 88 13.82 21.28 14.88
C ASP A 88 14.73 20.03 14.83
N TYR A 89 15.82 20.09 14.07
CA TYR A 89 16.74 18.97 13.90
C TYR A 89 17.17 18.35 15.24
N ASN A 90 16.84 17.07 15.42
CA ASN A 90 17.22 16.31 16.61
C ASN A 90 18.00 15.03 16.30
N GLY A 91 18.35 14.78 15.04
CA GLY A 91 19.09 13.60 14.59
C GLY A 91 18.33 12.27 14.72
N ARG A 92 17.05 12.28 15.07
CA ARG A 92 16.25 11.10 15.38
C ARG A 92 14.94 11.06 14.61
N ASP A 93 14.05 12.00 14.83
CA ASP A 93 12.74 12.09 14.20
C ASP A 93 12.67 13.26 13.18
N PHE A 94 13.41 14.34 13.45
CA PHE A 94 13.55 15.50 12.59
C PHE A 94 14.93 15.46 11.94
N VAL A 95 14.99 15.03 10.68
CA VAL A 95 16.24 14.81 9.94
C VAL A 95 16.03 15.15 8.48
N PRO A 96 16.71 16.19 7.92
CA PRO A 96 16.66 16.46 6.50
C PRO A 96 17.04 15.22 5.69
N THR A 97 16.19 14.81 4.78
CA THR A 97 16.31 13.55 4.04
C THR A 97 16.22 13.80 2.54
N ASP A 98 17.14 13.22 1.75
CA ASP A 98 17.13 13.31 0.30
C ASP A 98 15.74 12.97 -0.26
N ARG A 99 15.24 13.78 -1.18
CA ARG A 99 13.89 13.67 -1.76
C ARG A 99 13.56 12.29 -2.33
N ARG A 100 14.57 11.54 -2.81
CA ARG A 100 14.38 10.19 -3.38
C ARG A 100 14.11 9.17 -2.28
N ILE A 101 14.88 9.26 -1.20
CA ILE A 101 14.68 8.42 -0.02
C ILE A 101 13.36 8.79 0.64
N LEU A 102 13.05 10.08 0.76
CA LEU A 102 11.80 10.53 1.36
C LEU A 102 10.57 10.16 0.53
N TYR A 103 10.65 10.24 -0.80
CA TYR A 103 9.59 9.74 -1.68
C TYR A 103 9.34 8.24 -1.45
N GLY A 104 10.42 7.45 -1.40
CA GLY A 104 10.33 6.02 -1.13
C GLY A 104 9.76 5.73 0.26
N HIS A 105 10.22 6.42 1.29
CA HIS A 105 9.67 6.31 2.64
C HIS A 105 8.17 6.64 2.68
N HIS A 106 7.77 7.78 2.11
CA HIS A 106 6.37 8.20 2.10
C HIS A 106 5.48 7.20 1.35
N PHE A 107 5.87 6.84 0.11
CA PHE A 107 5.14 5.86 -0.69
C PHE A 107 5.05 4.50 0.02
N ALA A 108 6.15 4.01 0.58
CA ALA A 108 6.15 2.74 1.30
C ALA A 108 5.26 2.78 2.55
N ALA A 109 5.20 3.91 3.23
CA ALA A 109 4.40 4.09 4.45
C ALA A 109 2.89 4.13 4.15
N ILE A 110 2.46 4.84 3.09
CA ILE A 110 1.05 4.93 2.71
C ILE A 110 0.55 3.66 2.03
N ALA A 111 1.35 3.04 1.17
CA ALA A 111 1.00 1.86 0.41
C ALA A 111 1.04 0.59 1.28
N GLY A 112 -0.08 0.31 1.94
CA GLY A 112 -0.31 -0.87 2.78
C GLY A 112 -1.20 -1.92 2.12
N ALA A 113 -2.01 -2.65 2.90
CA ALA A 113 -2.91 -3.68 2.42
C ALA A 113 -4.05 -3.12 1.55
N GLY A 114 -4.49 -1.89 1.82
CA GLY A 114 -5.67 -1.30 1.18
C GLY A 114 -5.66 -1.31 -0.35
N PRO A 115 -4.61 -0.80 -1.02
CA PRO A 115 -4.55 -0.77 -2.48
C PRO A 115 -4.39 -2.17 -3.10
N LEU A 116 -3.97 -3.17 -2.35
CA LEU A 116 -3.88 -4.55 -2.83
C LEU A 116 -5.21 -5.31 -2.66
N VAL A 117 -5.81 -5.22 -1.49
CA VAL A 117 -6.97 -6.03 -1.10
C VAL A 117 -8.29 -5.40 -1.54
N GLY A 118 -8.47 -4.10 -1.32
CA GLY A 118 -9.73 -3.40 -1.61
C GLY A 118 -10.22 -3.56 -3.05
N PRO A 119 -9.38 -3.27 -4.06
CA PRO A 119 -9.75 -3.44 -5.46
C PRO A 119 -10.10 -4.88 -5.84
N VAL A 120 -9.41 -5.87 -5.23
CA VAL A 120 -9.72 -7.29 -5.44
C VAL A 120 -11.13 -7.62 -4.95
N LEU A 121 -11.48 -7.20 -3.73
CA LEU A 121 -12.81 -7.44 -3.19
C LEU A 121 -13.90 -6.71 -3.99
N SER A 122 -13.61 -5.50 -4.45
CA SER A 122 -14.55 -4.67 -5.20
C SER A 122 -14.90 -5.23 -6.59
N ALA A 123 -14.10 -6.14 -7.13
CA ALA A 123 -14.32 -6.76 -8.43
C ALA A 123 -15.69 -7.49 -8.52
N GLN A 124 -16.30 -7.88 -7.39
CA GLN A 124 -17.66 -8.41 -7.39
C GLN A 124 -18.72 -7.44 -7.97
N MET A 125 -18.48 -6.12 -7.89
CA MET A 125 -19.41 -5.10 -8.39
C MET A 125 -19.21 -4.75 -9.86
N GLY A 126 -18.24 -5.34 -10.52
CA GLY A 126 -17.83 -5.03 -11.90
C GLY A 126 -16.57 -4.19 -11.96
N TYR A 127 -16.04 -4.02 -13.18
CA TYR A 127 -14.76 -3.33 -13.34
C TYR A 127 -14.88 -1.79 -13.37
N LEU A 128 -15.97 -1.26 -13.90
CA LEU A 128 -16.07 0.16 -14.23
C LEU A 128 -16.20 1.09 -13.00
N PRO A 129 -17.07 0.80 -12.01
CA PRO A 129 -17.22 1.68 -10.85
C PRO A 129 -15.93 1.82 -10.05
N SER A 130 -15.22 0.70 -9.83
CA SER A 130 -13.93 0.70 -9.12
C SER A 130 -12.88 1.48 -9.88
N THR A 131 -12.77 1.30 -11.19
CA THR A 131 -11.80 2.00 -12.04
C THR A 131 -12.03 3.51 -12.02
N ILE A 132 -13.28 3.94 -12.17
CA ILE A 132 -13.63 5.38 -12.13
C ILE A 132 -13.25 5.98 -10.78
N TRP A 133 -13.69 5.35 -9.68
CA TRP A 133 -13.44 5.91 -8.35
C TRP A 133 -11.95 5.95 -8.02
N ILE A 134 -11.19 4.89 -8.32
CA ILE A 134 -9.75 4.87 -8.06
C ILE A 134 -9.06 5.99 -8.84
N ILE A 135 -9.26 6.10 -10.16
CA ILE A 135 -8.51 7.05 -11.01
C ILE A 135 -8.97 8.49 -10.76
N VAL A 136 -10.28 8.75 -10.78
CA VAL A 136 -10.81 10.10 -10.61
C VAL A 136 -10.69 10.55 -9.16
N GLY A 137 -11.01 9.67 -8.22
CA GLY A 137 -10.93 9.95 -6.78
C GLY A 137 -9.52 10.31 -6.34
N VAL A 138 -8.50 9.61 -6.83
CA VAL A 138 -7.11 9.93 -6.46
C VAL A 138 -6.69 11.28 -7.01
N ILE A 139 -6.98 11.58 -8.27
CA ILE A 139 -6.55 12.84 -8.90
C ILE A 139 -7.20 14.04 -8.22
N LEU A 140 -8.52 13.98 -7.99
CA LEU A 140 -9.29 15.13 -7.50
C LEU A 140 -9.33 15.23 -5.98
N ALA A 141 -9.14 14.14 -5.25
CA ALA A 141 -9.30 14.10 -3.80
C ALA A 141 -8.07 13.52 -3.08
N GLY A 142 -7.71 12.25 -3.27
CA GLY A 142 -6.70 11.59 -2.45
C GLY A 142 -5.32 12.22 -2.55
N ALA A 143 -4.82 12.43 -3.76
CA ALA A 143 -3.52 13.05 -3.96
C ALA A 143 -3.49 14.54 -3.54
N VAL A 144 -4.62 15.23 -3.65
CA VAL A 144 -4.79 16.59 -3.12
C VAL A 144 -4.71 16.58 -1.61
N GLN A 145 -5.44 15.66 -0.95
CA GLN A 145 -5.41 15.49 0.50
C GLN A 145 -3.98 15.27 1.00
N ASP A 146 -3.28 14.29 0.45
CA ASP A 146 -1.93 13.93 0.90
C ASP A 146 -0.96 15.09 0.73
N TYR A 147 -1.04 15.78 -0.41
CA TYR A 147 -0.21 16.94 -0.69
C TYR A 147 -0.50 18.11 0.27
N LEU A 148 -1.77 18.49 0.44
CA LEU A 148 -2.15 19.64 1.27
C LEU A 148 -1.91 19.37 2.75
N VAL A 149 -2.23 18.16 3.25
CA VAL A 149 -1.98 17.80 4.65
C VAL A 149 -0.47 17.81 4.93
N LEU A 150 0.36 17.32 4.01
CA LEU A 150 1.83 17.40 4.13
C LEU A 150 2.32 18.84 4.23
N VAL A 151 1.83 19.72 3.34
CA VAL A 151 2.23 21.16 3.34
C VAL A 151 1.77 21.87 4.61
N ILE A 152 0.52 21.65 5.02
CA ILE A 152 -0.05 22.30 6.22
C ILE A 152 0.71 21.83 7.46
N SER A 153 0.96 20.53 7.60
CA SER A 153 1.71 19.99 8.73
C SER A 153 3.15 20.52 8.75
N MET A 154 3.84 20.54 7.62
CA MET A 154 5.20 21.06 7.49
C MET A 154 5.27 22.54 7.93
N ARG A 155 4.33 23.38 7.48
CA ARG A 155 4.24 24.81 7.86
C ARG A 155 3.85 25.05 9.31
N ARG A 156 3.32 24.02 9.99
CA ARG A 156 2.96 24.04 11.42
C ARG A 156 3.94 23.26 12.31
N GLY A 157 5.19 23.10 11.90
CA GLY A 157 6.20 22.42 12.71
C GLY A 157 6.10 20.90 12.72
N GLY A 158 5.50 20.27 11.68
CA GLY A 158 5.33 18.82 11.61
C GLY A 158 4.30 18.27 12.59
N ARG A 159 3.25 19.04 12.89
CA ARG A 159 2.18 18.62 13.82
C ARG A 159 1.29 17.55 13.22
N SER A 160 0.84 16.64 14.08
CA SER A 160 -0.08 15.57 13.71
C SER A 160 -1.46 16.10 13.30
N LEU A 161 -2.18 15.31 12.48
CA LEU A 161 -3.52 15.68 12.00
C LEU A 161 -4.48 16.01 13.15
N GLY A 162 -4.47 15.20 14.22
CA GLY A 162 -5.32 15.45 15.39
C GLY A 162 -5.00 16.75 16.10
N GLN A 163 -3.71 17.12 16.19
CA GLN A 163 -3.30 18.37 16.80
C GLN A 163 -3.69 19.57 15.92
N MET A 164 -3.53 19.47 14.60
CA MET A 164 -3.99 20.52 13.68
C MET A 164 -5.51 20.71 13.74
N ALA A 165 -6.27 19.61 13.79
CA ALA A 165 -7.72 19.67 13.96
C ALA A 165 -8.13 20.35 15.27
N ARG A 166 -7.38 20.12 16.36
CA ARG A 166 -7.63 20.79 17.64
C ARG A 166 -7.44 22.31 17.55
N GLU A 167 -6.46 22.75 16.79
CA GLU A 167 -6.18 24.19 16.61
C GLU A 167 -7.28 24.88 15.80
N GLU A 168 -7.86 24.18 14.81
CA GLU A 168 -8.90 24.73 13.93
C GLU A 168 -10.33 24.58 14.49
N LEU A 169 -10.66 23.43 15.08
CA LEU A 169 -12.02 23.08 15.53
C LEU A 169 -12.31 23.47 16.99
N GLY A 170 -11.32 24.06 17.66
CA GLY A 170 -11.42 24.39 19.07
C GLY A 170 -11.40 23.17 20.00
N ARG A 171 -11.73 23.41 21.28
CA ARG A 171 -11.48 22.41 22.34
C ARG A 171 -12.27 21.12 22.17
N PHE A 172 -13.58 21.19 21.94
CA PHE A 172 -14.43 19.98 21.83
C PHE A 172 -14.19 19.21 20.54
N GLY A 173 -14.25 19.90 19.39
CA GLY A 173 -14.00 19.28 18.10
C GLY A 173 -12.60 18.70 18.00
N GLY A 174 -11.61 19.38 18.57
CA GLY A 174 -10.24 18.92 18.59
C GLY A 174 -10.00 17.69 19.46
N ILE A 175 -10.63 17.59 20.65
CA ILE A 175 -10.55 16.37 21.47
C ILE A 175 -11.21 15.20 20.75
N ALA A 176 -12.39 15.40 20.18
CA ALA A 176 -13.06 14.37 19.40
C ALA A 176 -12.21 13.89 18.22
N ALA A 177 -11.60 14.82 17.47
CA ALA A 177 -10.70 14.50 16.36
C ALA A 177 -9.44 13.74 16.82
N LEU A 178 -8.82 14.13 17.94
CA LEU A 178 -7.67 13.43 18.51
C LEU A 178 -8.03 11.99 18.91
N ILE A 179 -9.15 11.78 19.60
CA ILE A 179 -9.61 10.45 20.01
C ILE A 179 -9.93 9.61 18.77
N ALA A 180 -10.69 10.17 17.83
CA ALA A 180 -11.08 9.45 16.60
C ALA A 180 -9.86 9.03 15.78
N THR A 181 -8.93 9.94 15.50
CA THR A 181 -7.73 9.64 14.71
C THR A 181 -6.82 8.64 15.42
N LEU A 182 -6.67 8.73 16.75
CA LEU A 182 -5.88 7.79 17.52
C LEU A 182 -6.50 6.38 17.52
N THR A 183 -7.82 6.30 17.69
CA THR A 183 -8.56 5.01 17.64
C THR A 183 -8.45 4.38 16.25
N ILE A 184 -8.63 5.16 15.19
CA ILE A 184 -8.46 4.70 13.82
C ILE A 184 -7.05 4.16 13.60
N MET A 185 -6.01 4.85 14.08
CA MET A 185 -4.63 4.39 13.96
C MET A 185 -4.39 3.06 14.67
N LEU A 186 -4.90 2.88 15.88
CA LEU A 186 -4.81 1.61 16.61
C LEU A 186 -5.44 0.45 15.82
N ILE A 187 -6.65 0.66 15.31
CA ILE A 187 -7.39 -0.35 14.55
C ILE A 187 -6.65 -0.68 13.24
N ILE A 188 -6.22 0.33 12.49
CA ILE A 188 -5.54 0.12 11.20
C ILE A 188 -4.23 -0.64 11.39
N VAL A 189 -3.37 -0.21 12.34
CA VAL A 189 -2.08 -0.88 12.56
C VAL A 189 -2.30 -2.32 13.05
N ALA A 190 -3.29 -2.57 13.90
CA ALA A 190 -3.65 -3.92 14.34
C ALA A 190 -4.07 -4.82 13.16
N ILE A 191 -4.94 -4.32 12.27
CA ILE A 191 -5.39 -5.06 11.08
C ILE A 191 -4.21 -5.32 10.14
N LEU A 192 -3.37 -4.32 9.86
CA LEU A 192 -2.18 -4.49 9.03
C LEU A 192 -1.22 -5.53 9.61
N ALA A 193 -0.98 -5.50 10.93
CA ALA A 193 -0.16 -6.50 11.62
C ALA A 193 -0.77 -7.92 11.50
N MET A 194 -2.10 -8.05 11.63
CA MET A 194 -2.79 -9.32 11.42
C MET A 194 -2.61 -9.90 10.02
N VAL A 195 -2.71 -9.05 8.98
CA VAL A 195 -2.49 -9.49 7.59
C VAL A 195 -1.05 -9.97 7.43
N VAL A 196 -0.06 -9.26 7.96
CA VAL A 196 1.35 -9.68 7.92
C VAL A 196 1.55 -11.00 8.67
N VAL A 197 0.97 -11.17 9.86
CA VAL A 197 1.04 -12.45 10.61
C VAL A 197 0.49 -13.60 9.78
N ASN A 198 -0.68 -13.42 9.16
CA ASN A 198 -1.31 -14.46 8.36
C ASN A 198 -0.48 -14.80 7.11
N SER A 199 0.07 -13.81 6.42
CA SER A 199 0.91 -14.02 5.23
C SER A 199 2.23 -14.71 5.57
N LEU A 200 2.90 -14.30 6.65
CA LEU A 200 4.16 -14.91 7.08
C LEU A 200 3.99 -16.32 7.65
N ALA A 201 2.89 -16.59 8.36
CA ALA A 201 2.60 -17.94 8.87
C ALA A 201 2.41 -18.98 7.76
N ALA A 202 2.03 -18.52 6.56
CA ALA A 202 1.84 -19.38 5.40
C ALA A 202 3.10 -19.53 4.52
N SER A 203 4.22 -18.85 4.84
CA SER A 203 5.37 -18.77 3.93
C SER A 203 6.71 -18.68 4.68
N SER A 204 7.49 -19.75 4.67
CA SER A 204 8.89 -19.76 5.13
C SER A 204 9.75 -18.81 4.29
N TRP A 205 9.50 -18.75 2.99
CA TRP A 205 10.14 -17.79 2.09
C TRP A 205 9.88 -16.34 2.53
N GLY A 206 8.62 -16.02 2.89
CA GLY A 206 8.26 -14.71 3.42
C GLY A 206 9.02 -14.35 4.70
N VAL A 207 9.07 -15.26 5.66
CA VAL A 207 9.80 -15.07 6.93
C VAL A 207 11.28 -14.79 6.69
N TRP A 208 11.93 -15.57 5.81
CA TRP A 208 13.34 -15.40 5.46
C TRP A 208 13.59 -14.03 4.79
N SER A 209 12.85 -13.74 3.73
CA SER A 209 13.04 -12.51 2.96
C SER A 209 12.77 -11.26 3.79
N VAL A 210 11.68 -11.24 4.57
CA VAL A 210 11.35 -10.14 5.50
C VAL A 210 12.44 -9.97 6.55
N GLY A 211 12.90 -11.08 7.16
CA GLY A 211 13.98 -11.05 8.14
C GLY A 211 15.25 -10.40 7.61
N LEU A 212 15.65 -10.75 6.38
CA LEU A 212 16.86 -10.18 5.76
C LEU A 212 16.72 -8.70 5.37
N THR A 213 15.51 -8.17 5.16
CA THR A 213 15.36 -6.73 4.89
C THR A 213 15.81 -5.86 6.05
N ILE A 214 15.78 -6.37 7.29
CA ILE A 214 16.19 -5.61 8.48
C ILE A 214 17.70 -5.35 8.47
N PRO A 215 18.59 -6.36 8.42
CA PRO A 215 20.04 -6.11 8.37
C PRO A 215 20.47 -5.36 7.08
N ILE A 216 19.81 -5.59 5.95
CA ILE A 216 20.08 -4.83 4.71
C ILE A 216 19.78 -3.34 4.93
N ALA A 217 18.64 -3.01 5.52
CA ALA A 217 18.25 -1.62 5.80
C ALA A 217 19.21 -0.94 6.79
N LEU A 218 19.62 -1.65 7.84
CA LEU A 218 20.64 -1.15 8.79
C LEU A 218 21.98 -0.88 8.10
N LEU A 219 22.40 -1.78 7.21
CA LEU A 219 23.62 -1.58 6.39
C LEU A 219 23.49 -0.32 5.53
N MET A 220 22.37 -0.13 4.83
CA MET A 220 22.11 1.03 3.99
C MET A 220 22.11 2.33 4.80
N GLY A 221 21.44 2.35 5.95
CA GLY A 221 21.40 3.50 6.84
C GLY A 221 22.80 3.87 7.38
N PHE A 222 23.56 2.87 7.81
CA PHE A 222 24.93 3.04 8.27
C PHE A 222 25.87 3.53 7.14
N TYR A 223 25.72 2.95 5.94
CA TYR A 223 26.51 3.34 4.77
C TYR A 223 26.30 4.81 4.41
N LEU A 224 25.03 5.26 4.34
CA LEU A 224 24.67 6.65 4.04
C LEU A 224 25.10 7.63 5.13
N ARG A 225 25.12 7.20 6.38
CA ARG A 225 25.42 8.08 7.51
C ARG A 225 26.92 8.24 7.76
N TYR A 226 27.68 7.16 7.68
CA TYR A 226 29.08 7.12 8.15
C TYR A 226 30.10 6.83 7.05
N LEU A 227 29.79 5.97 6.08
CA LEU A 227 30.75 5.55 5.05
C LEU A 227 30.79 6.51 3.86
N ARG A 228 29.63 6.75 3.26
CA ARG A 228 29.50 7.58 2.04
C ARG A 228 28.28 8.50 2.11
N PRO A 229 28.30 9.58 2.89
CA PRO A 229 27.19 10.52 3.00
C PRO A 229 26.76 11.07 1.63
N GLY A 230 25.44 11.06 1.36
CA GLY A 230 24.85 11.60 0.12
C GLY A 230 24.99 10.72 -1.13
N LYS A 231 25.66 9.57 -1.08
CA LYS A 231 25.81 8.64 -2.20
C LYS A 231 24.59 7.71 -2.36
N VAL A 232 23.42 8.32 -2.53
CA VAL A 232 22.13 7.61 -2.61
C VAL A 232 22.10 6.58 -3.74
N PHE A 233 22.69 6.90 -4.91
CA PHE A 233 22.72 5.98 -6.05
C PHE A 233 23.53 4.70 -5.76
N GLU A 234 24.69 4.83 -5.13
CA GLU A 234 25.53 3.66 -4.76
C GLU A 234 24.78 2.75 -3.79
N VAL A 235 24.20 3.31 -2.72
CA VAL A 235 23.47 2.53 -1.72
C VAL A 235 22.19 1.91 -2.32
N SER A 236 21.58 2.55 -3.30
CA SER A 236 20.43 1.99 -4.02
C SER A 236 20.79 0.71 -4.77
N ILE A 237 21.91 0.72 -5.50
CA ILE A 237 22.38 -0.48 -6.20
C ILE A 237 22.71 -1.60 -5.21
N ILE A 238 23.43 -1.28 -4.13
CA ILE A 238 23.75 -2.26 -3.07
C ILE A 238 22.46 -2.85 -2.49
N GLY A 239 21.50 -1.99 -2.14
CA GLY A 239 20.22 -2.41 -1.59
C GLY A 239 19.42 -3.30 -2.53
N ILE A 240 19.32 -2.93 -3.82
CA ILE A 240 18.60 -3.71 -4.83
C ILE A 240 19.26 -5.09 -5.00
N VAL A 241 20.57 -5.15 -5.14
CA VAL A 241 21.29 -6.42 -5.31
C VAL A 241 21.08 -7.32 -4.08
N LEU A 242 21.23 -6.80 -2.88
CA LEU A 242 21.02 -7.57 -1.66
C LEU A 242 19.58 -8.01 -1.49
N LEU A 243 18.60 -7.17 -1.86
CA LEU A 243 17.19 -7.52 -1.84
C LEU A 243 16.87 -8.66 -2.81
N VAL A 244 17.37 -8.58 -4.05
CA VAL A 244 17.19 -9.65 -5.04
C VAL A 244 17.82 -10.96 -4.56
N LEU A 245 19.01 -10.90 -3.96
CA LEU A 245 19.66 -12.06 -3.36
C LEU A 245 18.87 -12.64 -2.18
N ALA A 246 18.28 -11.77 -1.33
CA ALA A 246 17.42 -12.20 -0.22
C ALA A 246 16.17 -12.93 -0.72
N ILE A 247 15.54 -12.42 -1.77
CA ILE A 247 14.36 -13.04 -2.39
C ILE A 247 14.74 -14.38 -3.05
N ALA A 248 15.80 -14.41 -3.84
CA ALA A 248 16.25 -15.62 -4.53
C ALA A 248 16.69 -16.71 -3.54
N SER A 249 17.42 -16.33 -2.47
CA SER A 249 17.83 -17.28 -1.43
C SER A 249 16.63 -17.82 -0.65
N GLY A 250 15.58 -17.01 -0.42
CA GLY A 250 14.35 -17.45 0.23
C GLY A 250 13.61 -18.52 -0.57
N ALA A 251 13.49 -18.33 -1.89
CA ALA A 251 12.91 -19.33 -2.79
C ALA A 251 13.71 -20.65 -2.79
N TRP A 252 15.04 -20.58 -2.66
CA TRP A 252 15.88 -21.78 -2.54
C TRP A 252 15.71 -22.44 -1.17
N ILE A 253 15.67 -21.67 -0.07
CA ILE A 253 15.52 -22.17 1.30
C ILE A 253 14.19 -22.90 1.48
N GLU A 254 13.12 -22.47 0.84
CA GLU A 254 11.79 -23.11 0.92
C GLU A 254 11.84 -24.60 0.55
N ASN A 255 12.80 -25.01 -0.28
CA ASN A 255 13.03 -26.40 -0.68
C ASN A 255 14.07 -27.12 0.17
N THR A 256 14.46 -26.58 1.33
CA THR A 256 15.48 -27.16 2.22
C THR A 256 14.90 -27.51 3.59
N ALA A 257 15.64 -28.30 4.37
CA ALA A 257 15.27 -28.62 5.75
C ALA A 257 15.14 -27.37 6.66
N VAL A 258 15.77 -26.26 6.29
CA VAL A 258 15.68 -24.97 7.03
C VAL A 258 14.28 -24.39 6.97
N ALA A 259 13.51 -24.67 5.91
CA ALA A 259 12.13 -24.21 5.78
C ALA A 259 11.26 -24.60 6.98
N SER A 260 11.43 -25.83 7.50
CA SER A 260 10.67 -26.30 8.66
C SER A 260 10.90 -25.46 9.92
N ALA A 261 12.10 -24.95 10.12
CA ALA A 261 12.43 -24.06 11.23
C ALA A 261 11.88 -22.63 11.06
N LEU A 262 11.57 -22.25 9.82
CA LEU A 262 10.99 -20.93 9.46
C LEU A 262 9.46 -20.94 9.36
N HIS A 263 8.81 -22.11 9.49
CA HIS A 263 7.37 -22.21 9.68
C HIS A 263 7.00 -21.79 11.11
N LEU A 264 6.83 -20.48 11.29
CA LEU A 264 6.56 -19.89 12.59
C LEU A 264 5.06 -19.86 12.88
N SER A 265 4.69 -20.14 14.13
CA SER A 265 3.29 -20.07 14.56
C SER A 265 2.76 -18.64 14.55
N LYS A 266 1.46 -18.46 14.32
CA LYS A 266 0.81 -17.13 14.34
C LYS A 266 1.02 -16.37 15.66
N PRO A 267 0.89 -17.00 16.87
CA PRO A 267 1.20 -16.31 18.12
C PRO A 267 2.66 -15.84 18.20
N PHE A 268 3.61 -16.66 17.77
CA PHE A 268 5.02 -16.25 17.75
C PHE A 268 5.25 -15.06 16.81
N LEU A 269 4.69 -15.09 15.61
CA LEU A 269 4.79 -14.00 14.63
C LEU A 269 4.13 -12.72 15.14
N ALA A 270 2.98 -12.82 15.83
CA ALA A 270 2.32 -11.67 16.43
C ALA A 270 3.24 -10.97 17.44
N TRP A 271 3.86 -11.73 18.34
CA TRP A 271 4.84 -11.17 19.28
C TRP A 271 6.09 -10.64 18.60
N ALA A 272 6.61 -11.33 17.60
CA ALA A 272 7.78 -10.87 16.83
C ALA A 272 7.52 -9.51 16.15
N ILE A 273 6.34 -9.33 15.56
CA ILE A 273 5.93 -8.07 14.92
C ILE A 273 5.73 -6.96 15.96
N ILE A 274 5.17 -7.26 17.11
CA ILE A 274 5.01 -6.32 18.22
C ILE A 274 6.37 -5.81 18.71
N ILE A 275 7.30 -6.72 18.99
CA ILE A 275 8.66 -6.38 19.45
C ILE A 275 9.39 -5.57 18.34
N TYR A 276 9.29 -6.04 17.12
CA TYR A 276 9.88 -5.36 15.95
C TYR A 276 9.31 -3.94 15.79
N GLY A 277 7.98 -3.78 15.83
CA GLY A 277 7.31 -2.48 15.71
C GLY A 277 7.72 -1.50 16.82
N PHE A 278 7.91 -1.98 18.06
CA PHE A 278 8.45 -1.18 19.15
C PHE A 278 9.87 -0.70 18.83
N ILE A 279 10.77 -1.61 18.44
CA ILE A 279 12.15 -1.30 18.13
C ILE A 279 12.21 -0.31 16.95
N ALA A 280 11.50 -0.57 15.86
CA ALA A 280 11.47 0.28 14.68
C ALA A 280 10.95 1.69 14.99
N ALA A 281 9.97 1.82 15.90
CA ALA A 281 9.41 3.11 16.27
C ALA A 281 10.30 3.93 17.21
N VAL A 282 11.16 3.29 18.03
CA VAL A 282 12.07 3.99 18.95
C VAL A 282 13.43 4.33 18.35
N LEU A 283 13.90 3.58 17.36
CA LEU A 283 15.17 3.84 16.69
C LEU A 283 15.11 5.16 15.90
N PRO A 284 16.27 5.84 15.69
CA PRO A 284 16.35 6.98 14.78
C PRO A 284 15.84 6.61 13.38
N VAL A 285 15.08 7.52 12.75
CA VAL A 285 14.43 7.26 11.46
C VAL A 285 15.43 6.90 10.36
N TRP A 286 16.60 7.53 10.35
CA TRP A 286 17.66 7.29 9.38
C TRP A 286 18.32 5.92 9.50
N MET A 287 18.21 5.27 10.67
CA MET A 287 18.92 4.02 10.96
C MET A 287 18.20 2.80 10.37
N LEU A 288 16.89 2.70 10.53
CA LEU A 288 16.11 1.55 10.10
C LEU A 288 14.92 1.95 9.23
N LEU A 289 14.05 2.86 9.67
CA LEU A 289 12.77 3.13 9.04
C LEU A 289 12.95 3.67 7.61
N ALA A 290 13.63 4.80 7.43
CA ALA A 290 13.78 5.42 6.11
C ALA A 290 14.55 4.53 5.12
N PRO A 291 15.69 3.88 5.47
CA PRO A 291 16.37 2.98 4.56
C PRO A 291 15.54 1.74 4.21
N ARG A 292 14.80 1.19 5.17
CA ARG A 292 13.96 0.01 4.94
C ARG A 292 12.77 0.32 4.03
N ASP A 293 12.10 1.44 4.26
CA ASP A 293 11.00 1.89 3.42
C ASP A 293 11.49 2.21 2.00
N TYR A 294 12.67 2.84 1.88
CA TYR A 294 13.30 3.09 0.60
C TYR A 294 13.67 1.79 -0.13
N LEU A 295 14.24 0.81 0.57
CA LEU A 295 14.51 -0.52 0.02
C LEU A 295 13.23 -1.23 -0.43
N SER A 296 12.19 -1.20 0.40
CA SER A 296 10.88 -1.76 0.08
C SER A 296 10.26 -1.14 -1.17
N THR A 297 10.49 0.16 -1.40
CA THR A 297 9.98 0.87 -2.57
C THR A 297 10.50 0.28 -3.87
N PHE A 298 11.77 -0.14 -3.95
CA PHE A 298 12.29 -0.81 -5.15
C PHE A 298 11.53 -2.09 -5.46
N MET A 299 11.22 -2.88 -4.44
CA MET A 299 10.43 -4.09 -4.62
C MET A 299 8.99 -3.74 -5.02
N LYS A 300 8.35 -2.79 -4.32
CA LYS A 300 6.97 -2.37 -4.61
C LYS A 300 6.84 -1.85 -6.04
N VAL A 301 7.66 -0.88 -6.42
CA VAL A 301 7.63 -0.28 -7.77
C VAL A 301 8.06 -1.31 -8.82
N GLY A 302 9.09 -2.11 -8.54
CA GLY A 302 9.60 -3.12 -9.46
C GLY A 302 8.55 -4.19 -9.79
N VAL A 303 7.89 -4.75 -8.79
CA VAL A 303 6.84 -5.78 -8.98
C VAL A 303 5.64 -5.19 -9.71
N ILE A 304 5.20 -3.99 -9.34
CA ILE A 304 4.05 -3.34 -9.99
C ILE A 304 4.38 -2.94 -11.43
N ALA A 305 5.58 -2.45 -11.70
CA ALA A 305 6.03 -2.17 -13.07
C ALA A 305 6.12 -3.45 -13.90
N MET A 306 6.67 -4.52 -13.33
CA MET A 306 6.73 -5.84 -13.98
C MET A 306 5.32 -6.37 -14.27
N LEU A 307 4.38 -6.25 -13.34
CA LEU A 307 2.98 -6.63 -13.56
C LEU A 307 2.33 -5.78 -14.65
N ALA A 308 2.53 -4.46 -14.64
CA ALA A 308 2.00 -3.57 -15.67
C ALA A 308 2.53 -3.91 -17.08
N ILE A 309 3.84 -4.15 -17.20
CA ILE A 309 4.47 -4.58 -18.45
C ILE A 309 3.89 -5.93 -18.88
N SER A 310 3.72 -6.87 -17.94
CA SER A 310 3.14 -8.17 -18.22
C SER A 310 1.69 -8.07 -18.70
N ILE A 311 0.89 -7.18 -18.13
CA ILE A 311 -0.48 -6.90 -18.59
C ILE A 311 -0.47 -6.36 -20.02
N VAL A 312 0.45 -5.47 -20.36
CA VAL A 312 0.57 -4.91 -21.72
C VAL A 312 0.94 -6.00 -22.75
N ILE A 313 1.83 -6.92 -22.39
CA ILE A 313 2.27 -8.01 -23.28
C ILE A 313 1.21 -9.11 -23.39
N VAL A 314 0.70 -9.61 -22.27
CA VAL A 314 -0.25 -10.74 -22.19
C VAL A 314 -1.66 -10.32 -22.63
N ARG A 315 -2.03 -9.06 -22.39
CA ARG A 315 -3.37 -8.50 -22.66
C ARG A 315 -4.47 -9.38 -22.09
N PRO A 316 -4.49 -9.63 -20.75
CA PRO A 316 -5.45 -10.53 -20.15
C PRO A 316 -6.87 -10.05 -20.46
N VAL A 317 -7.70 -10.98 -20.89
CA VAL A 317 -9.11 -10.70 -21.18
C VAL A 317 -9.87 -10.60 -19.86
N ILE A 318 -10.68 -9.57 -19.74
CA ILE A 318 -11.53 -9.30 -18.58
C ILE A 318 -12.95 -9.80 -18.88
N ASN A 319 -13.32 -10.93 -18.29
CA ASN A 319 -14.63 -11.55 -18.47
C ASN A 319 -15.69 -11.04 -17.47
N VAL A 320 -15.36 -10.01 -16.70
CA VAL A 320 -16.29 -9.39 -15.75
C VAL A 320 -17.05 -8.26 -16.45
N PRO A 321 -18.39 -8.13 -16.29
CA PRO A 321 -19.14 -7.03 -16.88
C PRO A 321 -18.74 -5.68 -16.27
N ALA A 322 -19.05 -4.59 -16.98
CA ALA A 322 -18.80 -3.24 -16.50
C ALA A 322 -19.41 -3.00 -15.11
N MET A 323 -20.64 -3.49 -14.91
CA MET A 323 -21.35 -3.43 -13.63
C MET A 323 -22.13 -4.74 -13.43
N THR A 324 -22.07 -5.30 -12.22
CA THR A 324 -22.82 -6.51 -11.85
C THR A 324 -24.09 -6.15 -11.09
N VAL A 325 -24.99 -7.12 -10.92
CA VAL A 325 -26.21 -6.96 -10.10
C VAL A 325 -25.91 -6.59 -8.65
N TYR A 326 -24.75 -6.95 -8.14
CA TYR A 326 -24.33 -6.66 -6.75
C TYR A 326 -24.09 -5.18 -6.50
N ALA A 327 -23.79 -4.41 -7.53
CA ALA A 327 -23.66 -2.96 -7.42
C ALA A 327 -24.99 -2.28 -7.05
N THR A 328 -26.13 -2.88 -7.44
CA THR A 328 -27.46 -2.34 -7.21
C THR A 328 -28.19 -2.98 -6.05
N ASN A 329 -28.15 -4.33 -5.94
CA ASN A 329 -28.89 -5.05 -4.89
C ASN A 329 -28.14 -5.13 -3.56
N GLY A 330 -26.81 -5.01 -3.57
CA GLY A 330 -25.97 -5.07 -2.36
C GLY A 330 -25.85 -6.45 -1.72
N ALA A 331 -26.28 -7.52 -2.40
CA ALA A 331 -26.27 -8.89 -1.88
C ALA A 331 -25.03 -9.69 -2.32
N GLY A 332 -23.90 -9.01 -2.51
CA GLY A 332 -22.67 -9.66 -2.97
C GLY A 332 -22.12 -10.66 -1.96
N PRO A 333 -21.63 -11.83 -2.43
CA PRO A 333 -21.11 -12.89 -1.55
C PRO A 333 -19.74 -12.57 -0.93
N VAL A 334 -18.97 -11.66 -1.53
CA VAL A 334 -17.65 -11.26 -1.02
C VAL A 334 -17.79 -10.25 0.11
N PHE A 335 -18.64 -9.27 -0.08
CA PHE A 335 -19.10 -8.35 0.96
C PHE A 335 -20.51 -7.87 0.63
N SER A 336 -21.32 -7.61 1.66
CA SER A 336 -22.67 -7.08 1.53
C SER A 336 -22.66 -5.56 1.49
N GLY A 337 -23.56 -4.98 0.71
CA GLY A 337 -23.77 -3.54 0.59
C GLY A 337 -23.82 -3.08 -0.86
N LYS A 338 -24.59 -2.02 -1.09
CA LYS A 338 -24.75 -1.39 -2.41
C LYS A 338 -23.50 -0.64 -2.82
N LEU A 339 -23.41 -0.26 -4.10
CA LEU A 339 -22.31 0.51 -4.65
C LEU A 339 -21.99 1.73 -3.77
N PHE A 340 -22.98 2.53 -3.42
CA PHE A 340 -22.77 3.61 -2.46
C PHE A 340 -23.40 3.24 -1.10
N PRO A 341 -22.64 3.36 0.02
CA PRO A 341 -21.24 3.81 0.15
C PRO A 341 -20.21 2.69 0.11
N PHE A 342 -20.61 1.40 0.05
CA PHE A 342 -19.73 0.27 0.37
C PHE A 342 -18.58 0.08 -0.60
N LEU A 343 -18.78 0.28 -1.92
CA LEU A 343 -17.69 0.25 -2.86
C LEU A 343 -16.62 1.30 -2.51
N PHE A 344 -17.06 2.54 -2.28
CA PHE A 344 -16.17 3.66 -1.98
C PHE A 344 -15.35 3.43 -0.72
N VAL A 345 -15.97 2.83 0.31
CA VAL A 345 -15.27 2.44 1.55
C VAL A 345 -14.27 1.32 1.29
N THR A 346 -14.65 0.29 0.53
CA THR A 346 -13.81 -0.88 0.26
C THR A 346 -12.53 -0.52 -0.49
N ILE A 347 -12.61 0.42 -1.46
CA ILE A 347 -11.45 0.85 -2.26
C ILE A 347 -10.91 2.22 -1.86
N ALA A 348 -11.30 2.72 -0.70
CA ALA A 348 -10.91 4.06 -0.25
C ALA A 348 -9.40 4.27 -0.27
N CYS A 349 -8.60 3.29 0.17
CA CYS A 349 -7.15 3.45 0.27
C CYS A 349 -6.51 3.88 -1.05
N GLY A 350 -6.84 3.22 -2.15
CA GLY A 350 -6.31 3.56 -3.48
C GLY A 350 -6.88 4.84 -4.11
N ALA A 351 -7.92 5.44 -3.55
CA ALA A 351 -8.60 6.62 -4.07
C ALA A 351 -8.50 7.83 -3.14
N LEU A 352 -8.80 7.65 -1.86
CA LEU A 352 -8.82 8.71 -0.83
C LEU A 352 -8.72 8.07 0.56
N SER A 353 -7.59 8.13 1.22
CA SER A 353 -7.33 7.41 2.47
C SER A 353 -7.10 8.34 3.67
N GLY A 354 -7.87 8.14 4.74
CA GLY A 354 -7.64 8.83 6.02
C GLY A 354 -6.32 8.41 6.69
N PHE A 355 -5.86 7.18 6.47
CA PHE A 355 -4.55 6.73 6.94
C PHE A 355 -3.41 7.55 6.34
N HIS A 356 -3.50 7.89 5.05
CA HIS A 356 -2.50 8.73 4.38
C HIS A 356 -2.39 10.12 4.99
N ALA A 357 -3.51 10.73 5.37
CA ALA A 357 -3.50 12.03 6.05
C ALA A 357 -2.72 11.97 7.37
N THR A 358 -2.79 10.84 8.08
CA THR A 358 -2.01 10.65 9.31
C THR A 358 -0.51 10.46 9.03
N ILE A 359 -0.13 9.76 7.96
CA ILE A 359 1.27 9.64 7.53
C ILE A 359 1.81 10.98 7.01
N SER A 360 1.03 11.66 6.16
CA SER A 360 1.38 12.96 5.58
C SER A 360 1.55 14.07 6.63
N SER A 361 0.93 13.93 7.81
CA SER A 361 1.12 14.83 8.96
C SER A 361 2.04 14.24 10.06
N GLY A 362 2.41 12.99 9.94
CA GLY A 362 3.16 12.26 10.97
C GLY A 362 4.67 12.31 10.78
N THR A 363 5.21 11.45 9.92
CA THR A 363 6.66 11.30 9.71
C THR A 363 7.20 12.20 8.62
N THR A 364 6.55 12.25 7.47
CA THR A 364 7.05 12.92 6.26
C THR A 364 7.38 14.41 6.43
N PRO A 365 6.55 15.25 7.09
CA PRO A 365 6.85 16.67 7.25
C PRO A 365 8.05 16.97 8.14
N LYS A 366 8.48 15.98 8.94
CA LYS A 366 9.67 16.06 9.81
C LYS A 366 10.97 15.69 9.08
N LEU A 367 10.86 15.22 7.82
CA LEU A 367 11.98 14.73 7.04
C LEU A 367 12.22 15.53 5.75
N ILE A 368 11.25 16.35 5.35
CA ILE A 368 11.30 17.09 4.09
C ILE A 368 12.27 18.27 4.14
N GLU A 369 13.17 18.36 3.15
CA GLU A 369 14.19 19.41 3.09
C GLU A 369 13.68 20.72 2.50
N LYS A 370 12.79 20.66 1.48
CA LYS A 370 12.32 21.83 0.74
C LYS A 370 10.82 21.75 0.48
N GLU A 371 10.11 22.90 0.60
CA GLU A 371 8.67 22.96 0.36
C GLU A 371 8.26 22.48 -1.05
N SER A 372 9.08 22.78 -2.06
CA SER A 372 8.81 22.38 -3.44
C SER A 372 8.78 20.88 -3.67
N GLN A 373 9.40 20.08 -2.78
CA GLN A 373 9.42 18.62 -2.86
C GLN A 373 8.06 18.00 -2.46
N ALA A 374 7.23 18.71 -1.70
CA ALA A 374 5.97 18.21 -1.16
C ALA A 374 4.99 17.72 -2.23
N ARG A 375 4.96 18.37 -3.42
CA ARG A 375 4.13 17.93 -4.54
C ARG A 375 4.53 16.54 -5.05
N LEU A 376 5.83 16.31 -5.24
CA LEU A 376 6.32 15.01 -5.69
C LEU A 376 6.03 13.93 -4.65
N ILE A 377 6.28 14.23 -3.37
CA ILE A 377 6.17 13.26 -2.29
C ILE A 377 4.70 12.95 -1.99
N GLY A 378 3.88 13.95 -1.66
CA GLY A 378 2.48 13.75 -1.28
C GLY A 378 1.62 13.38 -2.49
N TYR A 379 1.51 14.28 -3.46
CA TYR A 379 0.64 14.04 -4.63
C TYR A 379 1.16 12.89 -5.50
N GLY A 380 2.45 12.88 -5.81
CA GLY A 380 3.07 11.83 -6.64
C GLY A 380 3.08 10.46 -5.97
N GLY A 381 3.31 10.39 -4.66
CA GLY A 381 3.26 9.15 -3.88
C GLY A 381 1.87 8.51 -3.90
N MET A 382 0.82 9.31 -3.73
CA MET A 382 -0.56 8.84 -3.77
C MET A 382 -0.98 8.36 -5.18
N LEU A 383 -0.53 9.02 -6.25
CA LEU A 383 -0.76 8.52 -7.62
C LEU A 383 -0.11 7.15 -7.85
N MET A 384 1.08 6.93 -7.33
CA MET A 384 1.76 5.64 -7.43
C MET A 384 1.00 4.55 -6.66
N GLU A 385 0.47 4.85 -5.48
CA GLU A 385 -0.36 3.90 -4.73
C GLU A 385 -1.65 3.57 -5.48
N SER A 386 -2.31 4.56 -6.05
CA SER A 386 -3.49 4.34 -6.86
C SER A 386 -3.20 3.48 -8.09
N PHE A 387 -2.00 3.59 -8.66
CA PHE A 387 -1.56 2.69 -9.74
C PHE A 387 -1.43 1.25 -9.25
N VAL A 388 -0.92 1.03 -8.02
CA VAL A 388 -0.96 -0.31 -7.38
C VAL A 388 -2.38 -0.84 -7.30
N ALA A 389 -3.34 -0.02 -6.90
CA ALA A 389 -4.76 -0.40 -6.80
C ALA A 389 -5.35 -0.83 -8.15
N ILE A 390 -5.04 -0.11 -9.23
CA ILE A 390 -5.46 -0.50 -10.59
C ILE A 390 -4.81 -1.83 -11.01
N MET A 391 -3.53 -2.04 -10.72
CA MET A 391 -2.86 -3.31 -11.04
C MET A 391 -3.47 -4.49 -10.26
N ALA A 392 -3.80 -4.30 -8.99
CA ALA A 392 -4.49 -5.29 -8.17
C ALA A 392 -5.90 -5.60 -8.70
N LEU A 393 -6.63 -4.57 -9.14
CA LEU A 393 -7.93 -4.74 -9.77
C LEU A 393 -7.84 -5.59 -11.06
N VAL A 394 -6.90 -5.27 -11.95
CA VAL A 394 -6.70 -6.03 -13.20
C VAL A 394 -6.30 -7.48 -12.90
N ALA A 395 -5.42 -7.72 -11.92
CA ALA A 395 -5.06 -9.06 -11.51
C ALA A 395 -6.29 -9.86 -11.04
N ALA A 396 -7.14 -9.29 -10.20
CA ALA A 396 -8.37 -9.93 -9.74
C ALA A 396 -9.37 -10.20 -10.87
N LEU A 397 -9.55 -9.23 -11.77
CA LEU A 397 -10.45 -9.34 -12.93
C LEU A 397 -9.96 -10.36 -13.98
N SER A 398 -8.69 -10.74 -13.93
CA SER A 398 -8.08 -11.74 -14.82
C SER A 398 -8.27 -13.18 -14.32
N VAL A 399 -8.72 -13.36 -13.08
CA VAL A 399 -9.08 -14.66 -12.50
C VAL A 399 -10.43 -15.09 -13.06
N ASP A 400 -10.59 -16.41 -13.30
CA ASP A 400 -11.89 -16.96 -13.65
C ASP A 400 -12.95 -16.60 -12.59
N ARG A 401 -14.15 -16.22 -13.02
CA ARG A 401 -15.19 -15.71 -12.11
C ARG A 401 -15.67 -16.76 -11.13
N GLY A 402 -15.75 -18.04 -11.54
CA GLY A 402 -16.10 -19.15 -10.66
C GLY A 402 -15.05 -19.34 -9.56
N ILE A 403 -13.77 -19.27 -9.92
CA ILE A 403 -12.65 -19.30 -8.97
C ILE A 403 -12.70 -18.08 -8.05
N TYR A 404 -12.88 -16.87 -8.60
CA TYR A 404 -12.96 -15.63 -7.81
C TYR A 404 -14.02 -15.72 -6.70
N PHE A 405 -15.24 -16.15 -7.01
CA PHE A 405 -16.30 -16.28 -6.02
C PHE A 405 -16.07 -17.44 -5.05
N ALA A 406 -15.53 -18.58 -5.52
CA ALA A 406 -15.20 -19.69 -4.63
C ALA A 406 -14.12 -19.33 -3.61
N MET A 407 -13.15 -18.50 -4.01
CA MET A 407 -12.09 -18.04 -3.12
C MET A 407 -12.55 -16.99 -2.11
N ASN A 408 -13.32 -16.00 -2.56
CA ASN A 408 -13.64 -14.83 -1.74
C ASN A 408 -14.95 -14.96 -0.94
N SER A 409 -15.76 -15.99 -1.19
CA SER A 409 -16.95 -16.26 -0.39
C SER A 409 -16.59 -16.90 0.95
N PRO A 410 -17.23 -16.49 2.06
CA PRO A 410 -16.89 -16.98 3.39
C PRO A 410 -17.20 -18.47 3.56
N ALA A 411 -16.43 -19.13 4.41
CA ALA A 411 -16.53 -20.57 4.70
C ALA A 411 -17.95 -21.01 5.13
N GLY A 412 -18.63 -20.16 5.90
CA GLY A 412 -20.01 -20.43 6.33
C GLY A 412 -21.02 -20.52 5.16
N ALA A 413 -20.74 -19.88 4.02
CA ALA A 413 -21.58 -19.94 2.81
C ALA A 413 -21.15 -21.10 1.88
N THR A 414 -19.85 -21.33 1.73
CA THR A 414 -19.31 -22.34 0.81
C THR A 414 -19.19 -23.74 1.41
N GLY A 415 -19.24 -23.89 2.74
CA GLY A 415 -19.06 -25.15 3.43
C GLY A 415 -17.63 -25.72 3.37
N ASN A 416 -16.62 -24.91 3.01
CA ASN A 416 -15.20 -25.26 3.00
C ASN A 416 -14.75 -26.46 2.12
N THR A 417 -15.65 -27.04 1.33
CA THR A 417 -15.30 -28.13 0.42
C THR A 417 -15.46 -27.69 -1.04
N VAL A 418 -14.69 -28.31 -1.94
CA VAL A 418 -14.81 -28.02 -3.38
C VAL A 418 -16.24 -28.26 -3.88
N LYS A 419 -16.88 -29.36 -3.46
CA LYS A 419 -18.24 -29.73 -3.88
C LYS A 419 -19.28 -28.70 -3.43
N SER A 420 -19.25 -28.30 -2.15
CA SER A 420 -20.20 -27.32 -1.61
C SER A 420 -19.94 -25.90 -2.16
N ALA A 421 -18.68 -25.52 -2.37
CA ALA A 421 -18.34 -24.26 -3.00
C ALA A 421 -18.85 -24.16 -4.45
N ILE A 422 -18.76 -25.23 -5.23
CA ILE A 422 -19.33 -25.30 -6.58
C ILE A 422 -20.85 -25.12 -6.54
N ALA A 423 -21.52 -25.86 -5.66
CA ALA A 423 -22.97 -25.75 -5.50
C ALA A 423 -23.37 -24.32 -5.13
N TYR A 424 -22.65 -23.70 -4.18
CA TYR A 424 -22.88 -22.33 -3.77
C TYR A 424 -22.67 -21.33 -4.90
N VAL A 425 -21.51 -21.35 -5.57
CA VAL A 425 -21.19 -20.40 -6.65
C VAL A 425 -22.19 -20.51 -7.81
N ASN A 426 -22.56 -21.75 -8.19
CA ASN A 426 -23.53 -21.96 -9.26
C ASN A 426 -24.95 -21.53 -8.85
N SER A 427 -25.29 -21.56 -7.55
CA SER A 427 -26.57 -21.08 -7.03
C SER A 427 -26.69 -19.54 -7.05
N LEU A 428 -25.59 -18.79 -7.22
CA LEU A 428 -25.62 -17.33 -7.34
C LEU A 428 -26.35 -16.84 -8.60
N GLY A 429 -26.57 -17.72 -9.59
CA GLY A 429 -27.34 -17.42 -10.79
C GLY A 429 -26.73 -16.33 -11.69
N LEU A 430 -25.44 -16.07 -11.58
CA LEU A 430 -24.75 -15.04 -12.36
C LEU A 430 -24.45 -15.52 -13.78
N SER A 431 -24.87 -14.76 -14.78
CA SER A 431 -24.56 -15.05 -16.17
C SER A 431 -23.05 -15.15 -16.40
N GLY A 432 -22.61 -16.25 -17.02
CA GLY A 432 -21.19 -16.51 -17.32
C GLY A 432 -20.33 -16.84 -16.09
N VAL A 433 -20.91 -17.18 -14.94
CA VAL A 433 -20.20 -17.65 -13.76
C VAL A 433 -20.55 -19.12 -13.52
N HIS A 434 -19.57 -19.98 -13.73
CA HIS A 434 -19.69 -21.40 -13.48
C HIS A 434 -18.43 -21.91 -12.78
N ALA A 435 -18.61 -22.39 -11.55
CA ALA A 435 -17.56 -23.13 -10.87
C ALA A 435 -17.66 -24.61 -11.22
N ASN A 436 -16.53 -25.25 -11.47
CA ASN A 436 -16.45 -26.69 -11.64
C ASN A 436 -15.25 -27.27 -10.87
N ALA A 437 -15.31 -28.56 -10.55
CA ALA A 437 -14.29 -29.24 -9.74
C ALA A 437 -12.92 -29.19 -10.41
N ASN A 438 -12.87 -29.39 -11.72
CA ASN A 438 -11.61 -29.44 -12.45
C ASN A 438 -10.87 -28.10 -12.39
N THR A 439 -11.55 -26.96 -12.63
CA THR A 439 -10.89 -25.64 -12.58
C THR A 439 -10.39 -25.33 -11.18
N LEU A 440 -11.16 -25.59 -10.12
CA LEU A 440 -10.76 -25.31 -8.75
C LEU A 440 -9.60 -26.18 -8.29
N THR A 441 -9.67 -27.50 -8.56
CA THR A 441 -8.60 -28.42 -8.15
C THR A 441 -7.33 -28.26 -8.98
N THR A 442 -7.46 -28.00 -10.29
CA THR A 442 -6.30 -27.73 -11.16
C THR A 442 -5.60 -26.43 -10.74
N THR A 443 -6.36 -25.35 -10.49
CA THR A 443 -5.76 -24.09 -10.03
C THR A 443 -5.08 -24.28 -8.67
N ALA A 444 -5.72 -24.95 -7.70
CA ALA A 444 -5.09 -25.27 -6.41
C ALA A 444 -3.77 -26.00 -6.59
N LYS A 445 -3.74 -27.04 -7.44
CA LYS A 445 -2.53 -27.80 -7.73
C LYS A 445 -1.44 -26.96 -8.41
N LEU A 446 -1.82 -26.11 -9.38
CA LEU A 446 -0.87 -25.24 -10.09
C LEU A 446 -0.21 -24.22 -9.18
N VAL A 447 -0.95 -23.67 -8.20
CA VAL A 447 -0.41 -22.74 -7.22
C VAL A 447 0.28 -23.44 -6.03
N GLY A 448 0.28 -24.78 -5.98
CA GLY A 448 0.92 -25.54 -4.91
C GLY A 448 0.13 -25.62 -3.61
N GLU A 449 -1.18 -25.39 -3.67
CA GLU A 449 -2.08 -25.39 -2.51
C GLU A 449 -2.98 -26.63 -2.47
N THR A 450 -3.37 -27.05 -1.26
CA THR A 450 -4.33 -28.15 -1.11
C THR A 450 -5.75 -27.73 -1.47
N SER A 451 -6.13 -26.49 -1.21
CA SER A 451 -7.42 -25.88 -1.56
C SER A 451 -7.30 -24.37 -1.66
N ILE A 452 -8.01 -23.80 -2.62
CA ILE A 452 -8.19 -22.33 -2.76
C ILE A 452 -9.58 -21.86 -2.34
N VAL A 453 -10.46 -22.75 -1.89
CA VAL A 453 -11.84 -22.44 -1.49
C VAL A 453 -11.83 -21.64 -0.19
N SER A 454 -12.67 -20.60 -0.14
CA SER A 454 -12.90 -19.74 1.03
C SER A 454 -11.62 -19.11 1.61
N ARG A 455 -10.64 -18.85 0.76
CA ARG A 455 -9.48 -18.06 1.11
C ARG A 455 -9.81 -16.56 0.97
N THR A 456 -10.68 -16.11 1.87
CA THR A 456 -11.19 -14.74 1.89
C THR A 456 -10.12 -13.70 2.19
N GLY A 457 -10.45 -12.42 1.96
CA GLY A 457 -9.58 -11.28 2.29
C GLY A 457 -8.82 -10.69 1.11
N GLY A 458 -9.03 -11.21 -0.12
CA GLY A 458 -8.52 -10.65 -1.36
C GLY A 458 -7.08 -10.98 -1.72
N ALA A 459 -6.20 -11.13 -0.72
CA ALA A 459 -4.78 -11.39 -0.90
C ALA A 459 -4.47 -12.68 -1.69
N PRO A 460 -5.04 -13.85 -1.35
CA PRO A 460 -4.82 -15.06 -2.14
C PRO A 460 -5.35 -14.94 -3.58
N THR A 461 -6.43 -14.19 -3.79
CA THR A 461 -6.97 -13.93 -5.13
C THR A 461 -6.04 -13.04 -5.94
N LEU A 462 -5.46 -12.00 -5.32
CA LEU A 462 -4.41 -11.18 -5.93
C LEU A 462 -3.23 -12.07 -6.35
N ALA A 463 -2.80 -12.98 -5.48
CA ALA A 463 -1.69 -13.88 -5.75
C ALA A 463 -1.98 -14.82 -6.93
N VAL A 464 -3.18 -15.40 -7.01
CA VAL A 464 -3.63 -16.21 -8.16
C VAL A 464 -3.66 -15.37 -9.43
N GLY A 465 -4.23 -14.16 -9.38
CA GLY A 465 -4.29 -13.25 -10.54
C GLY A 465 -2.92 -12.84 -11.05
N LEU A 466 -2.02 -12.45 -10.15
CA LEU A 466 -0.63 -12.14 -10.47
C LEU A 466 0.06 -13.35 -11.09
N ALA A 467 -0.03 -14.52 -10.47
CA ALA A 467 0.56 -15.75 -11.00
C ALA A 467 0.01 -16.10 -12.39
N THR A 468 -1.30 -15.94 -12.61
CA THR A 468 -1.97 -16.18 -13.90
C THR A 468 -1.45 -15.29 -15.02
N ILE A 469 -1.04 -14.06 -14.72
CA ILE A 469 -0.46 -13.13 -15.70
C ILE A 469 1.03 -13.41 -15.90
N MET A 470 1.78 -13.54 -14.78
CA MET A 470 3.24 -13.59 -14.80
C MET A 470 3.79 -14.89 -15.43
N HIS A 471 3.15 -16.05 -15.14
CA HIS A 471 3.63 -17.33 -15.70
C HIS A 471 3.59 -17.37 -17.23
N LYS A 472 2.72 -16.62 -17.87
CA LYS A 472 2.62 -16.57 -19.34
C LYS A 472 3.83 -15.96 -20.02
N ILE A 473 4.60 -15.15 -19.28
CA ILE A 473 5.83 -14.51 -19.78
C ILE A 473 7.06 -15.22 -19.20
N PHE A 474 7.01 -15.56 -17.93
CA PHE A 474 8.15 -16.03 -17.17
C PHE A 474 7.95 -17.49 -16.72
N GLY A 475 8.38 -18.44 -17.52
CA GLY A 475 8.57 -19.84 -17.16
C GLY A 475 7.36 -20.78 -17.33
N GLY A 476 6.24 -20.32 -17.89
CA GLY A 476 5.08 -21.17 -18.17
C GLY A 476 4.37 -21.71 -16.91
N GLU A 477 3.49 -22.71 -17.08
CA GLU A 477 2.66 -23.26 -15.98
C GLU A 477 3.50 -23.82 -14.82
N ALA A 478 4.70 -24.34 -15.08
CA ALA A 478 5.61 -24.84 -14.05
C ALA A 478 6.04 -23.76 -13.03
N MET A 479 5.98 -22.48 -13.40
CA MET A 479 6.32 -21.35 -12.54
C MET A 479 5.11 -20.72 -11.85
N MET A 480 3.90 -21.24 -12.03
CA MET A 480 2.71 -20.64 -11.45
C MET A 480 2.72 -20.67 -9.91
N SER A 481 3.19 -21.79 -9.32
CA SER A 481 3.38 -21.89 -7.87
C SER A 481 4.43 -20.89 -7.35
N PHE A 482 5.55 -20.74 -8.07
CA PHE A 482 6.57 -19.75 -7.73
C PHE A 482 5.98 -18.34 -7.68
N TRP A 483 5.25 -17.92 -8.72
CA TRP A 483 4.65 -16.57 -8.76
C TRP A 483 3.57 -16.36 -7.72
N TYR A 484 2.82 -17.41 -7.38
CA TYR A 484 1.82 -17.36 -6.31
C TYR A 484 2.48 -17.12 -4.94
N HIS A 485 3.46 -17.92 -4.56
CA HIS A 485 4.17 -17.77 -3.28
C HIS A 485 5.00 -16.48 -3.23
N PHE A 486 5.58 -16.08 -4.37
CA PHE A 486 6.20 -14.76 -4.50
C PHE A 486 5.23 -13.62 -4.21
N ALA A 487 4.00 -13.69 -4.70
CA ALA A 487 2.99 -12.67 -4.45
C ALA A 487 2.58 -12.61 -2.97
N ILE A 488 2.46 -13.75 -2.29
CA ILE A 488 2.20 -13.81 -0.83
C ILE A 488 3.34 -13.17 -0.05
N MET A 489 4.59 -13.50 -0.37
CA MET A 489 5.77 -12.87 0.24
C MET A 489 5.82 -11.36 -0.04
N PHE A 490 5.56 -10.97 -1.29
CA PHE A 490 5.49 -9.57 -1.71
C PHE A 490 4.47 -8.79 -0.88
N GLU A 491 3.29 -9.35 -0.66
CA GLU A 491 2.24 -8.73 0.14
C GLU A 491 2.69 -8.50 1.59
N ALA A 492 3.30 -9.49 2.22
CA ALA A 492 3.81 -9.37 3.58
C ALA A 492 4.84 -8.22 3.70
N LEU A 493 5.80 -8.16 2.77
CA LEU A 493 6.80 -7.06 2.70
C LEU A 493 6.14 -5.72 2.41
N PHE A 494 5.13 -5.71 1.55
CA PHE A 494 4.41 -4.51 1.15
C PHE A 494 3.71 -3.87 2.35
N ILE A 495 3.08 -4.67 3.19
CA ILE A 495 2.25 -4.20 4.32
C ILE A 495 3.10 -3.84 5.54
N LEU A 496 4.19 -4.56 5.79
CA LEU A 496 4.97 -4.41 7.02
C LEU A 496 5.58 -3.00 7.18
N THR A 497 5.93 -2.33 6.08
CA THR A 497 6.40 -0.93 6.12
C THR A 497 5.32 0.04 6.61
N SER A 498 4.05 -0.23 6.31
CA SER A 498 2.93 0.58 6.82
C SER A 498 2.69 0.34 8.32
N VAL A 499 2.98 -0.86 8.84
CA VAL A 499 2.96 -1.14 10.29
C VAL A 499 4.03 -0.33 11.01
N ASP A 500 5.24 -0.28 10.44
CA ASP A 500 6.38 0.46 11.01
C ASP A 500 6.09 1.96 11.08
N ALA A 501 5.74 2.55 9.94
CA ALA A 501 5.42 3.97 9.83
C ALA A 501 4.19 4.33 10.67
N GLY A 502 3.13 3.50 10.62
CA GLY A 502 1.89 3.69 11.38
C GLY A 502 2.13 3.67 12.88
N THR A 503 2.94 2.76 13.39
CA THR A 503 3.31 2.69 14.82
C THR A 503 4.01 3.97 15.27
N ARG A 504 4.94 4.48 14.46
CA ARG A 504 5.65 5.74 14.75
C ARG A 504 4.71 6.94 14.71
N VAL A 505 3.83 7.02 13.74
CA VAL A 505 2.83 8.09 13.63
C VAL A 505 1.88 8.04 14.82
N ALA A 506 1.39 6.87 15.19
CA ALA A 506 0.54 6.67 16.37
C ALA A 506 1.23 7.15 17.66
N ARG A 507 2.53 6.89 17.81
CA ARG A 507 3.35 7.44 18.90
C ARG A 507 3.33 8.98 18.91
N PHE A 508 3.54 9.64 17.76
CA PHE A 508 3.50 11.11 17.67
C PHE A 508 2.14 11.65 18.05
N MET A 509 1.06 11.04 17.55
CA MET A 509 -0.30 11.44 17.88
C MET A 509 -0.60 11.31 19.37
N LEU A 510 -0.15 10.22 20.00
CA LEU A 510 -0.30 10.03 21.44
C LEU A 510 0.54 11.04 22.23
N SER A 511 1.77 11.30 21.80
CA SER A 511 2.65 12.30 22.41
C SER A 511 2.03 13.71 22.33
N ASP A 512 1.45 14.09 21.19
CA ASP A 512 0.74 15.36 21.01
C ASP A 512 -0.51 15.43 21.90
N ALA A 513 -1.30 14.36 21.97
CA ALA A 513 -2.51 14.28 22.77
C ALA A 513 -2.21 14.41 24.27
N LEU A 514 -1.30 13.58 24.81
CA LEU A 514 -0.91 13.60 26.21
C LEU A 514 -0.09 14.84 26.57
N GLY A 515 0.66 15.39 25.64
CA GLY A 515 1.44 16.61 25.82
C GLY A 515 0.58 17.85 26.13
N ASN A 516 -0.73 17.77 25.88
CA ASN A 516 -1.66 18.82 26.33
C ASN A 516 -1.89 18.80 27.84
N PHE A 517 -1.68 17.67 28.51
CA PHE A 517 -1.77 17.49 29.98
C PHE A 517 -0.38 17.46 30.62
N TRP A 518 0.60 16.88 29.91
CA TRP A 518 1.98 16.77 30.35
C TRP A 518 2.93 17.33 29.28
N PRO A 519 3.26 18.64 29.34
CA PRO A 519 3.98 19.37 28.30
C PRO A 519 5.33 18.76 27.87
N ARG A 520 6.00 18.05 28.79
CA ARG A 520 7.29 17.38 28.52
C ARG A 520 7.17 16.27 27.45
N LEU A 521 5.98 15.70 27.24
CA LEU A 521 5.75 14.71 26.18
C LEU A 521 5.76 15.29 24.77
N LYS A 522 5.63 16.63 24.63
CA LYS A 522 5.76 17.31 23.33
C LYS A 522 7.21 17.40 22.87
N ASP A 523 8.16 17.23 23.79
CA ASP A 523 9.58 17.20 23.46
C ASP A 523 9.95 15.81 22.90
N HIS A 524 9.98 15.68 21.58
CA HIS A 524 10.36 14.45 20.89
C HIS A 524 11.82 14.04 21.11
N SER A 525 12.67 14.91 21.64
CA SER A 525 14.05 14.59 22.04
C SER A 525 14.10 13.79 23.35
N TRP A 526 13.05 13.88 24.18
CA TRP A 526 12.95 13.17 25.44
C TRP A 526 12.73 11.66 25.24
N LYS A 527 13.82 10.87 25.37
CA LYS A 527 13.84 9.43 25.09
C LYS A 527 12.80 8.63 25.88
N VAL A 528 12.68 8.92 27.18
CA VAL A 528 11.74 8.18 28.07
C VAL A 528 10.29 8.42 27.65
N GLY A 529 9.91 9.65 27.33
CA GLY A 529 8.58 9.97 26.83
C GLY A 529 8.26 9.26 25.51
N SER A 530 9.25 9.24 24.59
CA SER A 530 9.17 8.54 23.31
C SER A 530 8.99 7.00 23.50
N TRP A 531 9.72 6.40 24.43
CA TRP A 531 9.60 4.96 24.71
C TRP A 531 8.26 4.62 25.36
N LEU A 532 7.81 5.45 26.31
CA LEU A 532 6.55 5.25 27.00
C LEU A 532 5.36 5.33 26.04
N THR A 533 5.31 6.37 25.21
CA THR A 533 4.21 6.52 24.25
C THR A 533 4.24 5.44 23.18
N THR A 534 5.43 4.98 22.76
CA THR A 534 5.56 3.83 21.86
C THR A 534 5.04 2.55 22.52
N ALA A 535 5.42 2.28 23.76
CA ALA A 535 4.98 1.09 24.48
C ALA A 535 3.45 1.04 24.64
N ILE A 536 2.83 2.18 24.97
CA ILE A 536 1.37 2.28 25.08
C ILE A 536 0.70 1.98 23.73
N MET A 537 1.18 2.57 22.66
CA MET A 537 0.60 2.35 21.32
C MET A 537 0.78 0.93 20.83
N VAL A 538 1.97 0.36 21.02
CA VAL A 538 2.29 -1.03 20.66
C VAL A 538 1.48 -2.02 21.50
N ALA A 539 1.30 -1.78 22.79
CA ALA A 539 0.41 -2.59 23.62
C ALA A 539 -1.05 -2.49 23.16
N GLY A 540 -1.49 -1.28 22.78
CA GLY A 540 -2.84 -1.03 22.30
C GLY A 540 -3.16 -1.80 21.01
N TRP A 541 -2.40 -1.57 19.92
CA TRP A 541 -2.66 -2.28 18.68
C TRP A 541 -2.22 -3.75 18.72
N GLY A 542 -1.17 -4.09 19.47
CA GLY A 542 -0.62 -5.43 19.56
C GLY A 542 -1.50 -6.41 20.37
N SER A 543 -2.33 -5.90 21.29
CA SER A 543 -3.28 -6.74 22.04
C SER A 543 -4.30 -7.42 21.13
N ILE A 544 -4.71 -6.77 20.03
CA ILE A 544 -5.72 -7.29 19.09
C ILE A 544 -5.20 -8.54 18.35
N PRO A 545 -4.04 -8.52 17.64
CA PRO A 545 -3.49 -9.71 16.99
C PRO A 545 -3.21 -10.85 17.97
N VAL A 546 -2.69 -10.55 19.15
CA VAL A 546 -2.42 -11.58 20.17
C VAL A 546 -3.69 -12.27 20.64
N SER A 547 -4.72 -11.49 21.02
CA SER A 547 -6.00 -12.05 21.45
C SER A 547 -6.65 -12.90 20.35
N TYR A 548 -6.65 -12.40 19.11
CA TYR A 548 -7.23 -13.11 17.97
C TYR A 548 -6.51 -14.44 17.68
N THR A 549 -5.18 -14.45 17.70
CA THR A 549 -4.39 -15.66 17.43
C THR A 549 -4.51 -16.68 18.56
N HIS A 550 -4.65 -16.24 19.81
CA HIS A 550 -4.86 -17.14 20.95
C HIS A 550 -6.28 -17.74 20.97
N LEU A 551 -7.32 -16.94 20.73
CA LEU A 551 -8.71 -17.43 20.69
C LEU A 551 -8.90 -18.53 19.63
N ARG A 552 -8.38 -18.32 18.40
CA ARG A 552 -8.44 -19.35 17.35
C ARG A 552 -7.60 -20.59 17.65
N ALA A 553 -6.50 -20.46 18.38
CA ALA A 553 -5.71 -21.62 18.79
C ALA A 553 -6.45 -22.49 19.82
N HIS A 554 -7.38 -21.93 20.57
CA HIS A 554 -8.26 -22.69 21.48
C HIS A 554 -9.41 -23.36 20.73
N GLU A 555 -10.08 -22.66 19.80
CA GLU A 555 -11.15 -23.24 18.98
C GLU A 555 -10.69 -24.48 18.18
N THR A 556 -9.49 -24.47 17.61
CA THR A 556 -8.94 -25.64 16.89
C THR A 556 -8.48 -26.78 17.81
N ARG A 557 -8.37 -26.58 19.14
CA ARG A 557 -8.08 -27.62 20.11
C ARG A 557 -9.34 -28.30 20.70
N GLU A 558 -10.46 -27.60 20.66
CA GLU A 558 -11.75 -28.15 21.11
C GLU A 558 -12.45 -28.97 20.00
N ASP A 559 -12.05 -28.77 18.72
CA ASP A 559 -12.57 -29.51 17.56
C ASP A 559 -11.71 -30.75 17.19
N LEU A 560 -10.66 -31.10 17.94
CA LEU A 560 -9.84 -32.31 17.84
C LEU A 560 -10.09 -33.27 19.03
#